data_02e7b0d9c4678e6379231d38847bebbf
#
_entry.id   02e7b0d9c4678e6379231d38847bebbf
#
_cell.length_a   1.000
_cell.length_b   1.000
_cell.length_c   1.000
_cell.angle_alpha   90.00
_cell.angle_beta   90.00
_cell.angle_gamma   90.00
#
_symmetry.space_group_name_H-M   'P 1'
#
loop_
_entity.id
_entity.type
_entity.pdbx_description
1 polymer ?
#
loop_
_entity_poly.entity_id
_entity_poly.type
_entity_poly.pdbx_seq_one_letter_code
_entity_poly.pdbx_strand_id
1 'polypeptide(L)'
;MKTKINSTGSMSTEVEDGALKLYSYNTVMGYVKDGKAIMVNEFYSMTTSKHQAKYREMFNLDRDKGELFEYEAFIKRAELAGVNVLGGWNGRERVI
;
A
#
# COMPACT_ATOMS: atom_id res chain seq x y z
N MET A 1 -7.17 -13.22 -5.23
CA MET A 1 -8.24 -13.07 -4.22
C MET A 1 -7.72 -12.35 -2.98
N LYS A 2 -8.46 -11.38 -2.49
CA LYS A 2 -8.04 -10.63 -1.31
C LYS A 2 -8.31 -11.38 -0.03
N THR A 3 -7.40 -11.25 0.92
CA THR A 3 -7.54 -11.84 2.24
C THR A 3 -7.76 -10.73 3.25
N LYS A 4 -8.86 -10.78 3.97
CA LYS A 4 -9.17 -9.78 4.99
C LYS A 4 -8.17 -9.83 6.14
N ILE A 5 -7.77 -8.68 6.62
CA ILE A 5 -6.90 -8.57 7.78
C ILE A 5 -7.70 -8.15 9.01
N ASN A 6 -8.74 -7.33 8.81
CA ASN A 6 -9.59 -6.91 9.91
C ASN A 6 -11.02 -7.40 9.72
N SER A 7 -11.84 -7.28 10.75
CA SER A 7 -13.19 -7.84 10.75
C SER A 7 -14.11 -7.23 9.69
N THR A 8 -13.90 -5.98 9.33
CA THR A 8 -14.75 -5.30 8.34
C THR A 8 -14.31 -5.56 6.91
N GLY A 9 -13.09 -6.07 6.71
CA GLY A 9 -12.54 -6.25 5.38
C GLY A 9 -12.03 -4.96 4.76
N SER A 10 -11.98 -3.88 5.52
CA SER A 10 -11.44 -2.60 5.00
C SER A 10 -9.93 -2.64 4.82
N MET A 11 -9.27 -3.56 5.50
CA MET A 11 -7.86 -3.87 5.27
C MET A 11 -7.76 -5.27 4.71
N SER A 12 -7.06 -5.44 3.62
CA SER A 12 -6.90 -6.75 3.00
C SER A 12 -5.57 -6.83 2.26
N THR A 13 -5.16 -8.04 1.93
CA THR A 13 -3.96 -8.27 1.14
C THR A 13 -4.27 -9.18 -0.02
N GLU A 14 -3.44 -9.13 -1.04
CA GLU A 14 -3.59 -9.99 -2.20
C GLU A 14 -2.23 -10.25 -2.82
N VAL A 15 -1.97 -11.49 -3.20
CA VAL A 15 -0.75 -11.84 -3.92
C VAL A 15 -1.00 -11.69 -5.41
N GLU A 16 -0.26 -10.79 -6.04
CA GLU A 16 -0.41 -10.51 -7.47
C GLU A 16 0.89 -9.85 -7.96
N ASP A 17 1.27 -10.11 -9.21
CA ASP A 17 2.49 -9.57 -9.80
C ASP A 17 3.76 -9.98 -9.02
N GLY A 18 3.71 -11.13 -8.37
CA GLY A 18 4.85 -11.59 -7.58
C GLY A 18 5.04 -10.83 -6.28
N ALA A 19 4.04 -10.12 -5.83
CA ALA A 19 4.10 -9.29 -4.62
C ALA A 19 2.88 -9.51 -3.74
N LEU A 20 3.02 -9.19 -2.46
CA LEU A 20 1.89 -9.15 -1.54
C LEU A 20 1.45 -7.70 -1.49
N LYS A 21 0.29 -7.39 -2.05
CA LYS A 21 -0.24 -6.03 -2.07
C LYS A 21 -1.06 -5.76 -0.82
N LEU A 22 -0.90 -4.57 -0.26
CA LEU A 22 -1.55 -4.16 0.99
C LEU A 22 -2.63 -3.13 0.65
N TYR A 23 -3.88 -3.47 0.93
CA TYR A 23 -5.02 -2.64 0.55
C TYR A 23 -5.65 -1.90 1.72
N SER A 24 -6.10 -0.67 1.45
CA SER A 24 -7.06 0.04 2.28
C SER A 24 -8.29 0.18 1.38
N TYR A 25 -9.36 -0.52 1.71
CA TYR A 25 -10.52 -0.69 0.85
C TYR A 25 -10.04 -1.29 -0.48
N ASN A 26 -10.19 -0.60 -1.59
CA ASN A 26 -9.77 -1.10 -2.90
C ASN A 26 -8.48 -0.47 -3.41
N THR A 27 -7.80 0.31 -2.57
CA THR A 27 -6.62 1.04 -2.95
C THR A 27 -5.36 0.38 -2.40
N VAL A 28 -4.37 0.16 -3.25
CA VAL A 28 -3.11 -0.44 -2.82
C VAL A 28 -2.29 0.63 -2.09
N MET A 29 -2.03 0.40 -0.81
CA MET A 29 -1.24 1.32 0.02
C MET A 29 0.23 0.92 0.09
N GLY A 30 0.54 -0.31 -0.25
CA GLY A 30 1.90 -0.80 -0.19
C GLY A 30 2.02 -2.19 -0.78
N TYR A 31 3.25 -2.69 -0.81
CA TYR A 31 3.50 -4.06 -1.27
C TYR A 31 4.76 -4.62 -0.64
N VAL A 32 4.82 -5.95 -0.60
CA VAL A 32 6.01 -6.66 -0.17
C VAL A 32 6.47 -7.52 -1.33
N LYS A 33 7.70 -7.33 -1.77
CA LYS A 33 8.27 -8.09 -2.87
C LYS A 33 9.76 -8.33 -2.62
N ASP A 34 10.21 -9.55 -2.86
CA ASP A 34 11.61 -9.95 -2.68
C ASP A 34 12.11 -9.60 -1.27
N GLY A 35 11.26 -9.78 -0.28
CA GLY A 35 11.62 -9.54 1.11
C GLY A 35 11.66 -8.07 1.51
N LYS A 36 11.24 -7.17 0.63
CA LYS A 36 11.25 -5.74 0.91
C LYS A 36 9.83 -5.18 0.90
N ALA A 37 9.47 -4.47 1.96
CA ALA A 37 8.17 -3.82 2.08
C ALA A 37 8.29 -2.34 1.76
N ILE A 38 7.42 -1.86 0.87
CA ILE A 38 7.37 -0.47 0.44
C ILE A 38 5.94 0.01 0.65
N MET A 39 5.77 1.22 1.15
CA MET A 39 4.45 1.72 1.47
C MET A 39 4.33 3.21 1.20
N VAL A 40 3.13 3.66 0.83
CA VAL A 40 2.85 5.07 0.69
C VAL A 40 2.68 5.69 2.09
N ASN A 41 3.16 6.91 2.24
CA ASN A 41 3.07 7.63 3.51
C ASN A 41 2.50 9.01 3.26
N GLU A 42 1.18 9.06 3.06
CA GLU A 42 0.46 10.31 2.85
C GLU A 42 -0.89 10.24 3.56
N PHE A 43 -1.40 11.39 3.94
CA PHE A 43 -2.72 11.46 4.54
C PHE A 43 -3.79 11.49 3.46
N TYR A 44 -4.77 10.61 3.55
CA TYR A 44 -5.94 10.58 2.64
C TYR A 44 -7.23 10.79 3.43
N SER A 45 -7.36 10.09 4.54
CA SER A 45 -8.52 10.19 5.41
C SER A 45 -8.12 9.62 6.77
N MET A 46 -8.95 9.85 7.77
CA MET A 46 -8.67 9.31 9.11
C MET A 46 -8.58 7.78 9.07
N THR A 47 -9.53 7.14 8.38
CA THR A 47 -9.56 5.68 8.31
C THR A 47 -8.35 5.13 7.57
N THR A 48 -8.03 5.71 6.41
CA THR A 48 -6.89 5.27 5.63
C THR A 48 -5.58 5.49 6.39
N SER A 49 -5.48 6.60 7.13
CA SER A 49 -4.30 6.87 7.95
C SER A 49 -4.12 5.81 9.04
N LYS A 50 -5.21 5.35 9.63
CA LYS A 50 -5.16 4.26 10.61
C LYS A 50 -4.70 2.96 9.95
N HIS A 51 -5.16 2.69 8.75
CA HIS A 51 -4.74 1.50 8.01
C HIS A 51 -3.25 1.57 7.70
N GLN A 52 -2.75 2.73 7.28
CA GLN A 52 -1.33 2.91 7.02
C GLN A 52 -0.50 2.67 8.29
N ALA A 53 -0.95 3.23 9.41
CA ALA A 53 -0.26 3.04 10.68
C ALA A 53 -0.22 1.56 11.08
N LYS A 54 -1.33 0.85 10.84
CA LYS A 54 -1.39 -0.58 11.15
C LYS A 54 -0.43 -1.38 10.30
N TYR A 55 -0.36 -1.07 8.99
CA TYR A 55 0.58 -1.75 8.11
C TYR A 55 2.03 -1.45 8.48
N ARG A 56 2.32 -0.21 8.86
CA ARG A 56 3.68 0.13 9.31
C ARG A 56 4.07 -0.71 10.52
N GLU A 57 3.13 -0.91 11.42
CA GLU A 57 3.38 -1.74 12.61
C GLU A 57 3.55 -3.20 12.24
N MET A 58 2.67 -3.73 11.40
CA MET A 58 2.71 -5.14 10.99
C MET A 58 4.00 -5.53 10.30
N PHE A 59 4.53 -4.64 9.46
CA PHE A 59 5.73 -4.92 8.68
C PHE A 59 6.97 -4.19 9.20
N ASN A 60 6.83 -3.53 10.33
CA ASN A 60 7.94 -2.81 10.98
C ASN A 60 8.61 -1.83 10.02
N LEU A 61 7.80 -1.05 9.31
CA LEU A 61 8.30 -0.09 8.34
C LEU A 61 8.76 1.18 9.02
N ASP A 62 9.82 1.77 8.46
CA ASP A 62 10.45 2.92 9.05
C ASP A 62 10.88 3.88 7.94
N ARG A 63 10.62 5.15 8.14
CA ARG A 63 11.00 6.19 7.20
C ARG A 63 12.52 6.20 6.99
N ASP A 64 13.28 5.96 8.03
CA ASP A 64 14.73 5.98 7.97
C ASP A 64 15.32 4.84 7.15
N LYS A 65 14.54 3.78 6.94
CA LYS A 65 14.97 2.65 6.12
C LYS A 65 14.62 2.84 4.65
N GLY A 66 14.01 3.99 4.31
CA GLY A 66 13.63 4.26 2.93
C GLY A 66 12.49 3.40 2.43
N GLU A 67 11.58 3.03 3.32
CA GLU A 67 10.45 2.17 2.99
C GLU A 67 9.12 2.92 2.89
N LEU A 68 9.11 4.19 3.26
CA LEU A 68 7.91 5.02 3.23
C LEU A 68 8.11 6.14 2.21
N PHE A 69 7.16 6.28 1.30
CA PHE A 69 7.28 7.21 0.18
C PHE A 69 6.02 8.05 0.00
N GLU A 70 6.17 9.24 -0.55
CA GLU A 70 5.04 10.03 -1.01
C GLU A 70 4.44 9.30 -2.21
N TYR A 71 3.19 9.61 -2.54
CA TYR A 71 2.44 8.93 -3.57
C TYR A 71 3.23 8.78 -4.89
N GLU A 72 3.75 9.89 -5.41
CA GLU A 72 4.46 9.85 -6.70
C GLU A 72 5.67 8.92 -6.67
N ALA A 73 6.45 8.99 -5.60
CA ALA A 73 7.62 8.13 -5.45
C ALA A 73 7.22 6.67 -5.28
N PHE A 74 6.13 6.43 -4.56
CA PHE A 74 5.60 5.08 -4.38
C PHE A 74 5.21 4.45 -5.71
N ILE A 75 4.46 5.21 -6.52
CA ILE A 75 4.03 4.73 -7.84
C ILE A 75 5.25 4.39 -8.71
N LYS A 76 6.26 5.24 -8.70
CA LYS A 76 7.45 5.01 -9.49
C LYS A 76 8.20 3.76 -9.03
N ARG A 77 8.30 3.56 -7.73
CA ARG A 77 8.94 2.36 -7.18
C ARG A 77 8.19 1.10 -7.60
N ALA A 78 6.85 1.15 -7.54
CA ALA A 78 6.03 0.01 -7.93
C ALA A 78 6.22 -0.31 -9.41
N GLU A 79 6.24 0.70 -10.27
CA GLU A 79 6.47 0.51 -11.69
C GLU A 79 7.80 -0.18 -11.95
N LEU A 80 8.86 0.27 -11.29
CA LEU A 80 10.18 -0.32 -11.44
C LEU A 80 10.22 -1.77 -10.97
N ALA A 81 9.40 -2.10 -9.99
CA ALA A 81 9.32 -3.45 -9.45
C ALA A 81 8.36 -4.35 -10.23
N GLY A 82 7.64 -3.80 -11.21
CA GLY A 82 6.66 -4.55 -11.97
C GLY A 82 5.38 -4.85 -11.20
N VAL A 83 5.07 -4.02 -10.21
CA VAL A 83 3.88 -4.20 -9.37
C VAL A 83 2.82 -3.16 -9.75
N ASN A 84 1.66 -3.61 -10.18
CA ASN A 84 0.57 -2.72 -10.55
C ASN A 84 -0.18 -2.28 -9.28
N VAL A 85 -0.07 -1.00 -8.94
CA VAL A 85 -0.73 -0.45 -7.75
C VAL A 85 -1.79 0.58 -8.11
N LEU A 86 -2.07 0.80 -9.39
CA LEU A 86 -2.99 1.84 -9.84
C LEU A 86 -4.46 1.43 -9.89
N GLY A 87 -4.74 0.14 -9.76
CA GLY A 87 -6.10 -0.37 -9.89
C GLY A 87 -7.13 0.31 -9.00
N GLY A 88 -6.78 0.57 -7.76
CA GLY A 88 -7.69 1.21 -6.81
C GLY A 88 -7.63 2.72 -6.84
N TRP A 89 -6.64 3.29 -7.52
CA TRP A 89 -6.46 4.73 -7.55
C TRP A 89 -7.22 5.40 -8.68
N ASN A 90 -7.26 4.76 -9.86
CA ASN A 90 -7.78 5.37 -11.09
C ASN A 90 -7.28 6.80 -11.22
N GLY A 91 -7.14 7.38 -12.25
CA GLY A 91 -6.62 8.73 -12.41
C GLY A 91 -7.30 9.76 -11.53
N ARG A 92 -8.54 9.56 -11.26
CA ARG A 92 -9.37 10.52 -10.55
C ARG A 92 -9.05 10.61 -9.06
N GLU A 93 -8.85 9.50 -8.41
CA GLU A 93 -8.64 9.50 -6.98
C GLU A 93 -7.37 10.18 -6.58
N ARG A 94 -6.37 10.10 -7.42
CA ARG A 94 -5.10 10.68 -7.06
C ARG A 94 -5.08 12.19 -7.12
N VAL A 95 -6.03 12.82 -7.76
CA VAL A 95 -6.05 14.27 -7.85
C VAL A 95 -6.94 14.94 -6.84
N ILE A 96 -7.47 14.18 -5.96
CA ILE A 96 -8.34 14.68 -4.91
C ILE A 96 -7.55 15.42 -3.85
#